data_50b13c0ce6fb7f4096c3351e018f40c0
#
_entry.id   50b13c0ce6fb7f4096c3351e018f40c0
#
_cell.length_a   1.000
_cell.length_b   1.000
_cell.length_c   1.000
_cell.angle_alpha   90.00
_cell.angle_beta   90.00
_cell.angle_gamma   90.00
#
_symmetry.space_group_name_H-M   'P 1'
#
loop_
_entity.id
_entity.type
_entity.pdbx_description
1 polymer ?
#
loop_
_entity_poly.entity_id
_entity_poly.type
_entity_poly.pdbx_seq_one_letter_code
_entity_poly.pdbx_strand_id
1 'polypeptide(L)'
;MNDLPAALKELIFAATIRPRRPAFLAVDRKGRLGQQGGELERYGLGRLHEGDRVEEEVFWLQDLFPLQEECQFFPWIQTGNGLAVDLYLLKGMEEDWVLLLEATQEEIQRREMQQVANEFSLTRERLEGEG
;
A
#
# COMPACT_ATOMS: atom_id res chain seq x y z
N MET A 1 18.46 -21.33 5.99
CA MET A 1 17.16 -21.20 6.65
C MET A 1 16.11 -21.98 5.88
N ASN A 2 15.33 -22.76 6.56
CA ASN A 2 14.29 -23.55 5.90
C ASN A 2 13.08 -22.68 5.61
N ASP A 3 12.54 -22.83 4.40
CA ASP A 3 11.30 -22.16 4.04
C ASP A 3 10.12 -22.78 4.79
N LEU A 4 9.12 -21.97 5.03
CA LEU A 4 7.88 -22.45 5.60
C LEU A 4 7.18 -23.40 4.63
N PRO A 5 6.58 -24.48 5.13
CA PRO A 5 5.76 -25.35 4.27
C PRO A 5 4.64 -24.57 3.59
N ALA A 6 4.24 -25.00 2.40
CA ALA A 6 3.21 -24.32 1.62
C ALA A 6 1.89 -24.18 2.38
N ALA A 7 1.50 -25.20 3.15
CA ALA A 7 0.28 -25.15 3.93
C ALA A 7 0.31 -24.05 4.99
N LEU A 8 1.46 -23.83 5.61
CA LEU A 8 1.61 -22.77 6.60
C LEU A 8 1.62 -21.39 5.95
N LYS A 9 2.22 -21.27 4.76
CA LYS A 9 2.20 -20.01 4.00
C LYS A 9 0.77 -19.64 3.64
N GLU A 10 -0.02 -20.62 3.20
CA GLU A 10 -1.44 -20.38 2.88
C GLU A 10 -2.24 -19.96 4.12
N LEU A 11 -1.98 -20.60 5.25
CA LEU A 11 -2.67 -20.27 6.50
C LEU A 11 -2.33 -18.85 6.93
N ILE A 12 -1.06 -18.48 6.88
CA ILE A 12 -0.61 -17.13 7.22
C ILE A 12 -1.27 -16.12 6.29
N PHE A 13 -1.27 -16.40 4.99
CA PHE A 13 -1.90 -15.51 4.01
C PHE A 13 -3.40 -15.34 4.33
N ALA A 14 -4.11 -16.44 4.57
CA ALA A 14 -5.53 -16.39 4.86
C ALA A 14 -5.84 -15.63 6.16
N ALA A 15 -4.97 -15.74 7.16
CA ALA A 15 -5.18 -15.10 8.45
C ALA A 15 -4.75 -13.63 8.48
N THR A 16 -3.76 -13.22 7.68
CA THR A 16 -3.15 -11.90 7.79
C THR A 16 -3.37 -11.01 6.56
N ILE A 17 -3.24 -11.56 5.37
CA ILE A 17 -3.29 -10.77 4.14
C ILE A 17 -4.69 -10.74 3.52
N ARG A 18 -5.34 -11.89 3.40
CA ARG A 18 -6.67 -11.97 2.78
C ARG A 18 -7.69 -11.02 3.42
N PRO A 19 -7.75 -10.88 4.76
CA PRO A 19 -8.66 -9.91 5.37
C PRO A 19 -8.36 -8.46 5.00
N ARG A 20 -7.16 -8.18 4.53
CA ARG A 20 -6.77 -6.84 4.09
C ARG A 20 -7.09 -6.56 2.63
N ARG A 21 -7.87 -7.44 2.00
CA ARG A 21 -8.41 -7.24 0.66
C ARG A 21 -7.33 -6.89 -0.38
N PRO A 22 -6.37 -7.79 -0.63
CA PRO A 22 -5.26 -7.49 -1.52
C PRO A 22 -5.71 -7.26 -2.97
N ALA A 23 -5.07 -6.30 -3.62
CA ALA A 23 -5.22 -6.05 -5.04
C ALA A 23 -3.85 -5.71 -5.61
N PHE A 24 -3.66 -5.97 -6.90
CA PHE A 24 -2.37 -5.66 -7.52
C PHE A 24 -2.55 -5.15 -8.94
N LEU A 25 -1.54 -4.39 -9.37
CA LEU A 25 -1.39 -3.92 -10.74
C LEU A 25 0.04 -4.19 -11.19
N ALA A 26 0.21 -4.55 -12.46
CA ALA A 26 1.53 -4.60 -13.08
C ALA A 26 1.56 -3.51 -14.14
N VAL A 27 2.58 -2.65 -14.09
CA VAL A 27 2.71 -1.48 -14.95
C VAL A 27 3.98 -1.64 -15.79
N ASP A 28 3.85 -1.55 -17.10
CA ASP A 28 5.01 -1.71 -17.99
C ASP A 28 5.88 -0.45 -18.02
N ARG A 29 6.98 -0.49 -18.77
CA ARG A 29 7.93 0.62 -18.84
C ARG A 29 7.36 1.88 -19.51
N LYS A 30 6.21 1.75 -20.16
CA LYS A 30 5.51 2.88 -20.77
C LYS A 30 4.42 3.45 -19.89
N GLY A 31 4.27 2.91 -18.68
CA GLY A 31 3.25 3.36 -17.74
C GLY A 31 1.88 2.77 -18.01
N ARG A 32 1.79 1.71 -18.79
CA ARG A 32 0.52 1.07 -19.14
C ARG A 32 0.27 -0.16 -18.31
N LEU A 33 -1.01 -0.38 -18.01
CA LEU A 33 -1.44 -1.54 -17.24
C LEU A 33 -1.26 -2.83 -18.06
N GLY A 34 -0.51 -3.79 -17.50
CA GLY A 34 -0.32 -5.10 -18.12
C GLY A 34 -1.20 -6.17 -17.49
N GLN A 35 -1.14 -6.28 -16.17
CA GLN A 35 -1.92 -7.27 -15.43
C GLN A 35 -2.57 -6.62 -14.23
N GLN A 36 -3.67 -7.22 -13.79
CA GLN A 36 -4.35 -6.75 -12.59
C GLN A 36 -5.10 -7.90 -11.96
N GLY A 37 -5.35 -7.80 -10.66
CA GLY A 37 -6.10 -8.80 -9.94
C GLY A 37 -6.44 -8.37 -8.53
N GLY A 38 -7.22 -9.21 -7.86
CA GLY A 38 -7.64 -8.97 -6.50
C GLY A 38 -8.85 -8.05 -6.40
N GLU A 39 -8.98 -7.36 -5.28
CA GLU A 39 -10.17 -6.58 -4.94
C GLU A 39 -10.14 -5.15 -5.50
N LEU A 40 -9.93 -5.02 -6.79
CA LEU A 40 -9.74 -3.72 -7.44
C LEU A 40 -10.95 -2.79 -7.32
N GLU A 41 -12.16 -3.33 -7.40
CA GLU A 41 -13.37 -2.52 -7.29
C GLU A 41 -13.48 -1.81 -5.95
N ARG A 42 -13.01 -2.48 -4.89
CA ARG A 42 -13.03 -1.91 -3.55
C ARG A 42 -12.22 -0.62 -3.45
N TYR A 43 -11.17 -0.52 -4.24
CA TYR A 43 -10.28 0.64 -4.24
C TYR A 43 -10.57 1.63 -5.36
N GLY A 44 -11.71 1.45 -6.04
CA GLY A 44 -12.08 2.34 -7.13
C GLY A 44 -11.33 2.09 -8.43
N LEU A 45 -10.71 0.93 -8.56
CA LEU A 45 -9.89 0.58 -9.72
C LEU A 45 -10.57 -0.38 -10.70
N GLY A 46 -11.86 -0.66 -10.50
CA GLY A 46 -12.57 -1.62 -11.35
C GLY A 46 -12.72 -1.19 -12.80
N ARG A 47 -12.47 0.09 -13.10
CA ARG A 47 -12.58 0.61 -14.46
C ARG A 47 -11.30 0.50 -15.27
N LEU A 48 -10.20 0.08 -14.64
CA LEU A 48 -8.93 -0.06 -15.35
C LEU A 48 -8.93 -1.26 -16.28
N HIS A 49 -8.38 -1.06 -17.46
CA HIS A 49 -8.25 -2.11 -18.48
C HIS A 49 -6.80 -2.22 -18.92
N GLU A 50 -6.44 -3.39 -19.42
CA GLU A 50 -5.11 -3.60 -19.98
C GLU A 50 -4.82 -2.54 -21.04
N GLY A 51 -3.64 -1.95 -20.97
CA GLY A 51 -3.22 -0.90 -21.88
C GLY A 51 -3.52 0.52 -21.42
N ASP A 52 -4.33 0.69 -20.38
CA ASP A 52 -4.61 2.01 -19.84
C ASP A 52 -3.36 2.63 -19.21
N ARG A 53 -3.26 3.95 -19.31
CA ARG A 53 -2.20 4.67 -18.65
C ARG A 53 -2.55 4.85 -17.17
N VAL A 54 -1.85 4.12 -16.33
CA VAL A 54 -2.17 4.03 -14.91
C VAL A 54 -2.12 5.40 -14.22
N GLU A 55 -1.13 6.22 -14.54
CA GLU A 55 -0.99 7.54 -13.90
C GLU A 55 -2.11 8.51 -14.27
N GLU A 56 -2.71 8.34 -15.44
CA GLU A 56 -3.82 9.18 -15.86
C GLU A 56 -5.13 8.78 -15.20
N GLU A 57 -5.31 7.49 -14.95
CA GLU A 57 -6.54 6.95 -14.39
C GLU A 57 -6.55 6.94 -12.87
N VAL A 58 -5.37 6.86 -12.24
CA VAL A 58 -5.25 6.72 -10.79
C VAL A 58 -4.40 7.88 -10.24
N PHE A 59 -5.07 8.88 -9.69
CA PHE A 59 -4.40 10.12 -9.28
C PHE A 59 -3.31 9.92 -8.23
N TRP A 60 -3.49 8.95 -7.34
CA TRP A 60 -2.52 8.71 -6.26
C TRP A 60 -1.32 7.88 -6.72
N LEU A 61 -1.27 7.50 -7.99
CA LEU A 61 -0.09 6.86 -8.59
C LEU A 61 0.69 7.82 -9.48
N GLN A 62 0.26 9.09 -9.59
CA GLN A 62 0.95 10.06 -10.44
C GLN A 62 2.38 10.29 -9.96
N ASP A 63 3.29 10.40 -10.94
CA ASP A 63 4.70 10.70 -10.73
C ASP A 63 5.49 9.62 -9.97
N LEU A 64 4.88 8.44 -9.79
CA LEU A 64 5.58 7.32 -9.15
C LEU A 64 6.38 6.47 -10.13
N PHE A 65 6.02 6.49 -11.41
CA PHE A 65 6.66 5.63 -12.41
C PHE A 65 7.51 6.45 -13.39
N PRO A 66 8.62 5.89 -13.88
CA PRO A 66 9.20 4.59 -13.50
C PRO A 66 9.75 4.62 -12.07
N LEU A 67 9.73 3.47 -11.41
CA LEU A 67 10.20 3.37 -10.04
C LEU A 67 11.71 3.60 -9.95
N GLN A 68 12.13 4.43 -9.00
CA GLN A 68 13.54 4.73 -8.77
C GLN A 68 14.20 3.73 -7.83
N GLU A 69 13.44 3.16 -6.92
CA GLU A 69 13.94 2.23 -5.92
C GLU A 69 13.37 0.84 -6.15
N GLU A 70 14.09 -0.20 -5.70
CA GLU A 70 13.63 -1.56 -5.88
C GLU A 70 12.33 -1.86 -5.16
N CYS A 71 12.14 -1.26 -3.99
CA CYS A 71 10.94 -1.45 -3.20
C CYS A 71 10.62 -0.19 -2.43
N GLN A 72 9.38 0.24 -2.49
CA GLN A 72 8.90 1.42 -1.78
C GLN A 72 7.61 1.10 -1.06
N PHE A 73 7.41 1.73 0.09
CA PHE A 73 6.21 1.55 0.89
C PHE A 73 5.61 2.90 1.24
N PHE A 74 4.34 3.08 0.90
CA PHE A 74 3.59 4.30 1.22
C PHE A 74 2.38 3.89 2.06
N PRO A 75 2.43 4.12 3.37
CA PRO A 75 1.29 3.79 4.22
C PRO A 75 0.18 4.83 4.10
N TRP A 76 -1.03 4.36 4.24
CA TRP A 76 -2.20 5.22 4.44
C TRP A 76 -2.52 6.15 3.28
N ILE A 77 -2.40 5.64 2.07
CA ILE A 77 -2.83 6.38 0.89
C ILE A 77 -4.37 6.36 0.83
N GLN A 78 -4.96 7.53 0.66
CA GLN A 78 -6.40 7.63 0.50
C GLN A 78 -6.77 7.51 -0.97
N THR A 79 -7.64 6.55 -1.28
CA THR A 79 -7.98 6.22 -2.65
C THR A 79 -9.10 7.09 -3.25
N GLY A 80 -9.66 7.99 -2.46
CA GLY A 80 -10.71 8.86 -2.93
C GLY A 80 -12.13 8.33 -2.74
N ASN A 81 -12.28 7.07 -2.37
CA ASN A 81 -13.58 6.46 -2.10
C ASN A 81 -13.79 6.17 -0.61
N GLY A 82 -13.06 6.86 0.24
CA GLY A 82 -13.20 6.74 1.68
C GLY A 82 -12.37 5.66 2.32
N LEU A 83 -11.57 4.95 1.55
CA LEU A 83 -10.70 3.90 2.07
C LEU A 83 -9.25 4.36 2.14
N ALA A 84 -8.52 3.82 3.09
CA ALA A 84 -7.08 4.00 3.21
C ALA A 84 -6.40 2.67 2.88
N VAL A 85 -5.33 2.74 2.10
CA VAL A 85 -4.58 1.55 1.70
C VAL A 85 -3.10 1.72 2.01
N ASP A 86 -2.44 0.61 2.26
CA ASP A 86 -0.99 0.54 2.32
C ASP A 86 -0.51 0.12 0.93
N LEU A 87 0.36 0.93 0.36
CA LEU A 87 0.82 0.77 -1.01
C LEU A 87 2.25 0.27 -1.02
N TYR A 88 2.47 -0.87 -1.67
CA TYR A 88 3.81 -1.45 -1.87
C TYR A 88 4.14 -1.39 -3.34
N LEU A 89 5.29 -0.83 -3.66
CA LEU A 89 5.79 -0.77 -5.04
C LEU A 89 7.03 -1.63 -5.14
N LEU A 90 7.07 -2.49 -6.14
CA LEU A 90 8.19 -3.39 -6.37
C LEU A 90 8.66 -3.27 -7.81
N LYS A 91 9.92 -2.90 -7.98
CA LYS A 91 10.51 -2.78 -9.31
C LYS A 91 10.79 -4.17 -9.87
N GLY A 92 10.26 -4.45 -11.05
CA GLY A 92 10.50 -5.71 -11.75
C GLY A 92 11.42 -5.53 -12.95
N MET A 93 11.69 -6.60 -13.66
CA MET A 93 12.56 -6.55 -14.84
C MET A 93 11.88 -5.90 -16.03
N GLU A 94 10.65 -6.27 -16.30
CA GLU A 94 9.88 -5.74 -17.43
C GLU A 94 8.70 -4.88 -16.99
N GLU A 95 8.16 -5.18 -15.83
CA GLU A 95 7.00 -4.49 -15.27
C GLU A 95 7.27 -4.13 -13.83
N ASP A 96 6.68 -3.03 -13.39
CA ASP A 96 6.70 -2.66 -11.98
C ASP A 96 5.40 -3.13 -11.33
N TRP A 97 5.47 -3.57 -10.09
CA TRP A 97 4.34 -4.14 -9.38
C TRP A 97 3.80 -3.18 -8.34
N VAL A 98 2.50 -3.09 -8.28
CA VAL A 98 1.79 -2.30 -7.27
C VAL A 98 0.91 -3.24 -6.47
N LEU A 99 1.13 -3.30 -5.16
CA LEU A 99 0.31 -4.10 -4.25
C LEU A 99 -0.43 -3.18 -3.31
N LEU A 100 -1.75 -3.38 -3.22
CA LEU A 100 -2.60 -2.62 -2.32
C LEU A 100 -3.14 -3.54 -1.25
N LEU A 101 -2.98 -3.12 0.00
CA LEU A 101 -3.59 -3.80 1.14
C LEU A 101 -4.38 -2.76 1.92
N GLU A 102 -5.65 -3.05 2.20
CA GLU A 102 -6.48 -2.14 2.98
C GLU A 102 -5.86 -1.94 4.37
N ALA A 103 -5.74 -0.70 4.80
CA ALA A 103 -5.26 -0.41 6.15
C ALA A 103 -6.29 -0.91 7.14
N THR A 104 -5.87 -1.75 8.08
CA THR A 104 -6.79 -2.33 9.06
C THR A 104 -7.15 -1.29 10.12
N GLN A 105 -8.30 -1.51 10.76
CA GLN A 105 -8.74 -0.64 11.85
C GLN A 105 -7.70 -0.61 12.98
N GLU A 106 -7.10 -1.76 13.26
CA GLU A 106 -6.06 -1.85 14.27
C GLU A 106 -4.82 -1.04 13.90
N GLU A 107 -4.41 -1.07 12.63
CA GLU A 107 -3.29 -0.29 12.16
C GLU A 107 -3.59 1.21 12.25
N ILE A 108 -4.78 1.61 11.89
CA ILE A 108 -5.21 3.00 11.99
C ILE A 108 -5.15 3.47 13.44
N GLN A 109 -5.73 2.70 14.34
CA GLN A 109 -5.75 3.03 15.77
C GLN A 109 -4.34 3.10 16.34
N ARG A 110 -3.49 2.16 15.98
CA ARG A 110 -2.12 2.13 16.47
C ARG A 110 -1.35 3.36 16.03
N ARG A 111 -1.52 3.78 14.77
CA ARG A 111 -0.85 4.97 14.24
C ARG A 111 -1.36 6.23 14.92
N GLU A 112 -2.66 6.33 15.14
CA GLU A 112 -3.25 7.46 15.86
C GLU A 112 -2.72 7.54 17.28
N MET A 113 -2.65 6.42 17.99
CA MET A 113 -2.12 6.37 19.33
C MET A 113 -0.65 6.76 19.38
N GLN A 114 0.12 6.31 18.41
CA GLN A 114 1.54 6.65 18.34
C GLN A 114 1.73 8.14 18.07
N GLN A 115 0.91 8.73 17.22
CA GLN A 115 0.95 10.15 16.96
C GLN A 115 0.63 10.98 18.21
N VAL A 116 -0.41 10.58 18.93
CA VAL A 116 -0.79 11.25 20.19
C VAL A 116 0.34 11.13 21.21
N ALA A 117 0.94 9.93 21.32
CA ALA A 117 2.06 9.72 22.23
C ALA A 117 3.26 10.58 21.88
N ASN A 118 3.56 10.72 20.59
CA ASN A 118 4.66 11.57 20.13
C ASN A 118 4.39 13.02 20.43
N GLU A 119 3.18 13.49 20.18
CA GLU A 119 2.80 14.88 20.49
C GLU A 119 2.88 15.17 21.97
N PHE A 120 2.41 14.23 22.79
CA PHE A 120 2.47 14.36 24.23
C PHE A 120 3.91 14.41 24.72
N SER A 121 4.77 13.55 24.19
CA SER A 121 6.18 13.50 24.52
C SER A 121 6.89 14.82 24.18
N LEU A 122 6.61 15.36 23.00
CA LEU A 122 7.20 16.63 22.57
C LEU A 122 6.76 17.79 23.45
N THR A 123 5.48 17.83 23.82
CA THR A 123 4.96 18.85 24.72
C THR A 123 5.63 18.77 26.07
N ARG A 124 5.80 17.56 26.61
CA ARG A 124 6.43 17.33 27.89
C ARG A 124 7.90 17.78 27.87
N GLU A 125 8.63 17.44 26.81
CA GLU A 125 10.02 17.86 26.66
C GLU A 125 10.14 19.38 26.60
N ARG A 126 9.21 20.03 25.91
CA ARG A 126 9.20 21.48 25.80
C ARG A 126 8.99 22.15 27.18
N LEU A 127 8.05 21.64 27.96
CA LEU A 127 7.79 22.16 29.30
C LEU A 127 8.99 21.96 30.24
N GLU A 128 9.61 20.78 30.18
CA GLU A 128 10.77 20.48 30.98
C GLU A 128 11.98 21.34 30.58
N GLY A 129 12.10 21.65 29.29
CA GLY A 129 13.16 22.48 28.76
C GLY A 129 13.04 23.95 29.16
N GLU A 130 11.84 24.39 29.46
CA GLU A 130 11.59 25.80 29.89
C GLU A 130 11.71 25.97 31.39
N GLY A 131 11.71 24.87 32.11
CA GLY A 131 11.79 24.87 33.57
C GLY A 131 13.19 24.75 34.06
#